data_689407c58d4b5cb7f24b60ca4b87724c
#
_entry.id   689407c58d4b5cb7f24b60ca4b87724c
#
_cell.length_a   1.000
_cell.length_b   1.000
_cell.length_c   1.000
_cell.angle_alpha   90.00
_cell.angle_beta   90.00
_cell.angle_gamma   90.00
#
_symmetry.space_group_name_H-M   'P 1'
#
loop_
_entity.id
_entity.type
_entity.pdbx_description
1 polymer ?
#
loop_
_entity_poly.entity_id
_entity_poly.type
_entity_poly.pdbx_seq_one_letter_code
_entity_poly.pdbx_strand_id
1 'polypeptide(L)'
;MEQEVSLIQMLDARERRVWHQQELLGAYGKPLVCFTMNIAGPVKDSPLIRRGFARGRQLLERQFLRCGIKPLKIDLSKAVTGPEAFYVLDAEPLTIKKLTTLVEDASPLGRLFDMDVLRPDGKKVDREELHLEGRKCLSCGGPAKVCSSRRVHPVAELQARTTAILTETMDTLDAATAARQAVRALLYEVTTTPKPGLVDRRNSGSHTDMDSFTFMSSAASLYPYFEACTRAGRKTADGPAPETFAALRPLGCEAEGEMLAATHGVNTHKGAIFSIGIVCAALGRLDRAVWADPARVLAEVSTMTAGLTAKDFAGVTAENAVTAGQKLYVQYGITGVRGQVEAGLPAVLEFGLPALEKGLAAGYSLNQSGCGALLAIIANSTDTNLIARSDRATQLAVVEELKALLARTPYPDEAALRALDDRFIAANLSPGGSADLLALCYLLHFFKTEVLEDV
;
A
#
# COMPACT_ATOMS: atom_id res chain seq x y z
N MET A 1 -17.37 -16.90 -8.37
CA MET A 1 -18.65 -16.32 -8.84
C MET A 1 -19.38 -15.81 -7.61
N GLU A 2 -19.90 -14.59 -7.66
CA GLU A 2 -20.74 -14.02 -6.60
C GLU A 2 -22.06 -14.80 -6.55
N GLN A 3 -22.45 -15.24 -5.35
CA GLN A 3 -23.64 -16.05 -5.16
C GLN A 3 -24.82 -15.16 -4.79
N GLU A 4 -25.92 -15.29 -5.53
CA GLU A 4 -27.20 -14.66 -5.17
C GLU A 4 -27.88 -15.41 -4.02
N VAL A 5 -28.48 -14.65 -3.13
CA VAL A 5 -29.17 -15.14 -1.93
C VAL A 5 -30.68 -15.02 -2.12
N SER A 6 -31.40 -16.11 -1.89
CA SER A 6 -32.86 -16.13 -1.94
C SER A 6 -33.49 -15.43 -0.72
N LEU A 7 -34.77 -15.05 -0.85
CA LEU A 7 -35.52 -14.48 0.26
C LEU A 7 -35.56 -15.41 1.48
N ILE A 8 -35.74 -16.72 1.23
CA ILE A 8 -35.80 -17.74 2.31
C ILE A 8 -34.49 -17.76 3.07
N GLN A 9 -33.35 -17.81 2.36
CA GLN A 9 -32.03 -17.80 3.01
C GLN A 9 -31.81 -16.54 3.85
N MET A 10 -32.33 -15.38 3.41
CA MET A 10 -32.26 -14.14 4.19
C MET A 10 -33.13 -14.17 5.44
N LEU A 11 -34.31 -14.78 5.37
CA LEU A 11 -35.18 -14.97 6.55
C LEU A 11 -34.55 -15.90 7.56
N ASP A 12 -34.06 -17.04 7.13
CA ASP A 12 -33.35 -18.01 7.98
C ASP A 12 -32.10 -17.38 8.64
N ALA A 13 -31.36 -16.53 7.91
CA ALA A 13 -30.21 -15.83 8.46
C ALA A 13 -30.63 -14.82 9.56
N ARG A 14 -31.75 -14.11 9.37
CA ARG A 14 -32.30 -13.20 10.37
C ARG A 14 -32.75 -13.95 11.64
N GLU A 15 -33.38 -15.09 11.50
CA GLU A 15 -33.79 -15.91 12.64
C GLU A 15 -32.56 -16.42 13.40
N ARG A 16 -31.58 -17.02 12.71
CA ARG A 16 -30.30 -17.43 13.34
C ARG A 16 -29.62 -16.30 14.08
N ARG A 17 -29.61 -15.08 13.50
CA ARG A 17 -29.05 -13.89 14.14
C ARG A 17 -29.75 -13.57 15.45
N VAL A 18 -31.08 -13.60 15.46
CA VAL A 18 -31.87 -13.36 16.69
C VAL A 18 -31.58 -14.41 17.75
N TRP A 19 -31.50 -15.68 17.39
CA TRP A 19 -31.13 -16.77 18.32
C TRP A 19 -29.73 -16.53 18.92
N HIS A 20 -28.75 -16.20 18.09
CA HIS A 20 -27.39 -15.94 18.57
C HIS A 20 -27.31 -14.68 19.46
N GLN A 21 -28.06 -13.65 19.14
CA GLN A 21 -28.20 -12.49 20.03
C GLN A 21 -28.75 -12.85 21.41
N GLN A 22 -29.80 -13.68 21.45
CA GLN A 22 -30.39 -14.15 22.73
C GLN A 22 -29.41 -15.01 23.52
N GLU A 23 -28.69 -15.89 22.88
CA GLU A 23 -27.65 -16.72 23.49
C GLU A 23 -26.57 -15.84 24.15
N LEU A 24 -26.02 -14.85 23.43
CA LEU A 24 -25.00 -13.96 23.96
C LEU A 24 -25.52 -13.09 25.09
N LEU A 25 -26.73 -12.54 24.96
CA LEU A 25 -27.36 -11.74 26.02
C LEU A 25 -27.62 -12.58 27.28
N GLY A 26 -28.09 -13.83 27.12
CA GLY A 26 -28.31 -14.74 28.24
C GLY A 26 -27.02 -15.17 28.92
N ALA A 27 -25.96 -15.45 28.16
CA ALA A 27 -24.68 -15.89 28.70
C ALA A 27 -23.93 -14.79 29.47
N TYR A 28 -24.01 -13.55 29.03
CA TYR A 28 -23.19 -12.44 29.56
C TYR A 28 -23.98 -11.44 30.39
N GLY A 29 -25.29 -11.31 30.20
CA GLY A 29 -26.10 -10.30 30.86
C GLY A 29 -25.67 -8.84 30.59
N LYS A 30 -25.02 -8.59 29.48
CA LYS A 30 -24.42 -7.30 29.09
C LYS A 30 -24.95 -6.83 27.73
N PRO A 31 -24.86 -5.50 27.44
CA PRO A 31 -25.23 -4.98 26.14
C PRO A 31 -24.47 -5.63 24.97
N LEU A 32 -25.15 -5.76 23.83
CA LEU A 32 -24.64 -6.38 22.64
C LEU A 32 -24.70 -5.40 21.45
N VAL A 33 -23.62 -5.27 20.68
CA VAL A 33 -23.65 -4.69 19.34
C VAL A 33 -23.72 -5.81 18.32
N CYS A 34 -24.73 -5.76 17.43
CA CYS A 34 -24.81 -6.58 16.25
C CYS A 34 -24.51 -5.69 15.02
N PHE A 35 -23.39 -5.96 14.36
CA PHE A 35 -22.98 -5.24 13.16
C PHE A 35 -23.16 -6.06 11.93
N THR A 36 -23.92 -5.55 10.98
CA THR A 36 -24.14 -6.07 9.63
C THR A 36 -24.00 -4.96 8.59
N MET A 37 -24.06 -5.29 7.31
CA MET A 37 -24.08 -4.31 6.24
C MET A 37 -25.43 -4.30 5.52
N ASN A 38 -25.91 -3.08 5.24
CA ASN A 38 -27.11 -2.87 4.43
C ASN A 38 -26.72 -2.83 2.93
N ILE A 39 -26.66 -4.00 2.32
CA ILE A 39 -26.30 -4.19 0.91
C ILE A 39 -27.56 -4.42 0.09
N ALA A 40 -27.82 -3.55 -0.90
CA ALA A 40 -28.93 -3.69 -1.82
C ALA A 40 -28.68 -4.84 -2.81
N GLY A 41 -29.80 -5.50 -3.24
CA GLY A 41 -29.75 -6.58 -4.22
C GLY A 41 -29.52 -7.97 -3.64
N PRO A 42 -29.42 -9.00 -4.50
CA PRO A 42 -29.34 -10.41 -4.07
C PRO A 42 -27.95 -10.85 -3.63
N VAL A 43 -26.86 -10.21 -4.11
CA VAL A 43 -25.49 -10.52 -3.68
C VAL A 43 -25.21 -9.83 -2.35
N LYS A 44 -24.96 -10.61 -1.30
CA LYS A 44 -24.74 -10.11 0.07
C LYS A 44 -23.31 -10.33 0.56
N ASP A 45 -22.52 -11.11 -0.18
CA ASP A 45 -21.13 -11.42 0.14
C ASP A 45 -20.28 -11.37 -1.12
N SER A 46 -19.24 -10.56 -1.10
CA SER A 46 -18.20 -10.46 -2.14
C SER A 46 -16.90 -9.97 -1.50
N PRO A 47 -15.73 -10.09 -2.15
CA PRO A 47 -14.49 -9.52 -1.63
C PRO A 47 -14.63 -8.03 -1.27
N LEU A 48 -15.30 -7.24 -2.11
CA LEU A 48 -15.52 -5.82 -1.88
C LEU A 48 -16.39 -5.55 -0.64
N ILE A 49 -17.47 -6.31 -0.46
CA ILE A 49 -18.35 -6.22 0.71
C ILE A 49 -17.60 -6.60 1.99
N ARG A 50 -16.81 -7.69 1.95
CA ARG A 50 -16.01 -8.12 3.11
C ARG A 50 -15.00 -7.06 3.53
N ARG A 51 -14.33 -6.41 2.57
CA ARG A 51 -13.42 -5.28 2.85
C ARG A 51 -14.15 -4.10 3.48
N GLY A 52 -15.32 -3.73 2.95
CA GLY A 52 -16.17 -2.70 3.55
C GLY A 52 -16.57 -3.02 4.99
N PHE A 53 -16.93 -4.27 5.25
CA PHE A 53 -17.27 -4.76 6.58
C PHE A 53 -16.05 -4.75 7.53
N ALA A 54 -14.90 -5.24 7.09
CA ALA A 54 -13.66 -5.19 7.88
C ALA A 54 -13.29 -3.76 8.26
N ARG A 55 -13.43 -2.82 7.31
CA ARG A 55 -13.22 -1.39 7.58
C ARG A 55 -14.21 -0.85 8.62
N GLY A 56 -15.47 -1.23 8.57
CA GLY A 56 -16.49 -0.87 9.57
C GLY A 56 -16.12 -1.37 10.96
N ARG A 57 -15.66 -2.62 11.07
CA ARG A 57 -15.16 -3.20 12.31
C ARG A 57 -13.98 -2.42 12.87
N GLN A 58 -12.96 -2.14 12.06
CA GLN A 58 -11.79 -1.35 12.48
C GLN A 58 -12.20 0.03 13.02
N LEU A 59 -13.14 0.70 12.34
CA LEU A 59 -13.63 2.00 12.78
C LEU A 59 -14.36 1.90 14.13
N LEU A 60 -15.21 0.89 14.31
CA LEU A 60 -15.95 0.65 15.55
C LEU A 60 -15.02 0.28 16.71
N GLU A 61 -14.10 -0.65 16.50
CA GLU A 61 -13.11 -1.11 17.49
C GLU A 61 -12.19 0.04 17.92
N ARG A 62 -11.82 0.95 17.01
CA ARG A 62 -11.10 2.19 17.36
C ARG A 62 -11.91 3.12 18.27
N GLN A 63 -13.23 3.23 18.06
CA GLN A 63 -14.06 4.03 18.98
C GLN A 63 -14.13 3.39 20.36
N PHE A 64 -14.28 2.07 20.45
CA PHE A 64 -14.22 1.36 21.73
C PHE A 64 -12.89 1.60 22.44
N LEU A 65 -11.77 1.44 21.74
CA LEU A 65 -10.44 1.67 22.30
C LEU A 65 -10.26 3.10 22.82
N ARG A 66 -10.71 4.12 22.07
CA ARG A 66 -10.63 5.54 22.47
C ARG A 66 -11.42 5.84 23.74
N CYS A 67 -12.49 5.11 23.98
CA CYS A 67 -13.33 5.25 25.18
C CYS A 67 -12.94 4.28 26.30
N GLY A 68 -11.84 3.53 26.16
CA GLY A 68 -11.42 2.54 27.14
C GLY A 68 -12.36 1.34 27.27
N ILE A 69 -13.24 1.11 26.29
CA ILE A 69 -14.19 -0.01 26.26
C ILE A 69 -13.50 -1.21 25.63
N LYS A 70 -13.35 -2.28 26.41
CA LYS A 70 -12.82 -3.56 25.92
C LYS A 70 -13.96 -4.56 25.75
N PRO A 71 -14.16 -5.12 24.54
CA PRO A 71 -15.17 -6.17 24.37
C PRO A 71 -14.88 -7.40 25.26
N LEU A 72 -15.91 -7.89 25.94
CA LEU A 72 -15.87 -9.13 26.71
C LEU A 72 -15.84 -10.35 25.78
N LYS A 73 -16.56 -10.24 24.67
CA LYS A 73 -16.63 -11.26 23.62
C LYS A 73 -16.78 -10.60 22.26
N ILE A 74 -16.12 -11.16 21.26
CA ILE A 74 -16.31 -10.82 19.84
C ILE A 74 -16.58 -12.14 19.11
N ASP A 75 -17.71 -12.24 18.41
CA ASP A 75 -18.02 -13.34 17.52
C ASP A 75 -18.20 -12.83 16.09
N LEU A 76 -17.63 -13.55 15.14
CA LEU A 76 -17.66 -13.23 13.73
C LEU A 76 -18.32 -14.37 12.95
N SER A 77 -19.25 -14.03 12.09
CA SER A 77 -19.87 -14.96 11.16
C SER A 77 -19.61 -14.54 9.72
N LYS A 78 -19.25 -15.53 8.90
CA LYS A 78 -19.11 -15.36 7.44
C LYS A 78 -20.11 -16.30 6.77
N ALA A 79 -21.08 -15.72 6.08
CA ALA A 79 -22.10 -16.49 5.36
C ALA A 79 -22.39 -15.82 4.01
N VAL A 80 -22.96 -16.57 3.06
CA VAL A 80 -23.41 -16.03 1.77
C VAL A 80 -24.45 -14.93 1.92
N THR A 81 -25.13 -14.86 3.08
CA THR A 81 -26.10 -13.82 3.46
C THR A 81 -25.48 -12.53 3.98
N GLY A 82 -24.15 -12.47 3.95
CA GLY A 82 -23.33 -11.35 4.40
C GLY A 82 -22.57 -11.62 5.70
N PRO A 83 -21.48 -10.88 5.94
CA PRO A 83 -20.71 -10.96 7.16
C PRO A 83 -21.44 -10.31 8.34
N GLU A 84 -21.25 -10.84 9.55
CA GLU A 84 -21.82 -10.34 10.80
C GLU A 84 -20.76 -10.30 11.90
N ALA A 85 -20.85 -9.32 12.78
CA ALA A 85 -20.03 -9.25 13.99
C ALA A 85 -20.91 -8.94 15.22
N PHE A 86 -20.60 -9.60 16.32
CA PHE A 86 -21.27 -9.43 17.59
C PHE A 86 -20.23 -9.03 18.65
N TYR A 87 -20.51 -7.94 19.37
CA TYR A 87 -19.64 -7.44 20.43
C TYR A 87 -20.41 -7.35 21.73
N VAL A 88 -20.05 -8.17 22.70
CA VAL A 88 -20.57 -8.06 24.09
C VAL A 88 -19.69 -7.05 24.82
N LEU A 89 -20.31 -6.02 25.38
CA LEU A 89 -19.60 -4.89 25.94
C LEU A 89 -20.04 -4.61 27.39
N ASP A 90 -19.07 -4.32 28.27
CA ASP A 90 -19.36 -3.86 29.63
C ASP A 90 -19.35 -2.32 29.65
N ALA A 91 -20.41 -1.74 29.09
CA ALA A 91 -20.58 -0.28 29.00
C ALA A 91 -22.07 0.08 28.93
N GLU A 92 -22.38 1.35 29.19
CA GLU A 92 -23.75 1.86 29.13
C GLU A 92 -24.32 1.79 27.69
N PRO A 93 -25.54 1.21 27.49
CA PRO A 93 -26.12 1.02 26.15
C PRO A 93 -26.24 2.31 25.32
N LEU A 94 -26.57 3.45 25.94
CA LEU A 94 -26.65 4.74 25.24
C LEU A 94 -25.27 5.23 24.82
N THR A 95 -24.22 5.00 25.61
CA THR A 95 -22.85 5.31 25.24
C THR A 95 -22.42 4.47 24.04
N ILE A 96 -22.69 3.17 24.04
CA ILE A 96 -22.40 2.27 22.91
C ILE A 96 -23.16 2.76 21.68
N LYS A 97 -24.45 3.10 21.80
CA LYS A 97 -25.27 3.60 20.67
C LYS A 97 -24.70 4.88 20.09
N LYS A 98 -24.22 5.80 20.92
CA LYS A 98 -23.54 7.02 20.46
C LYS A 98 -22.31 6.70 19.61
N LEU A 99 -21.48 5.73 20.04
CA LEU A 99 -20.28 5.34 19.30
C LEU A 99 -20.60 4.68 17.96
N THR A 100 -21.57 3.75 17.92
CA THR A 100 -22.00 3.12 16.67
C THR A 100 -22.58 4.14 15.70
N THR A 101 -23.38 5.09 16.17
CA THR A 101 -23.96 6.15 15.35
C THR A 101 -22.88 7.08 14.77
N LEU A 102 -21.85 7.43 15.55
CA LEU A 102 -20.71 8.20 15.06
C LEU A 102 -20.02 7.48 13.89
N VAL A 103 -19.86 6.16 13.95
CA VAL A 103 -19.26 5.39 12.86
C VAL A 103 -20.19 5.33 11.63
N GLU A 104 -21.49 5.11 11.85
CA GLU A 104 -22.49 5.06 10.76
C GLU A 104 -22.62 6.39 10.00
N ASP A 105 -22.44 7.52 10.68
CA ASP A 105 -22.64 8.85 10.10
C ASP A 105 -21.34 9.53 9.61
N ALA A 106 -20.16 8.95 9.92
CA ALA A 106 -18.85 9.56 9.65
C ALA A 106 -18.48 9.63 8.16
N SER A 107 -19.07 8.79 7.29
CA SER A 107 -18.66 8.70 5.89
C SER A 107 -19.77 8.08 5.01
N PRO A 108 -19.63 8.20 3.67
CA PRO A 108 -20.52 7.46 2.76
C PRO A 108 -20.53 5.94 3.01
N LEU A 109 -19.38 5.33 3.31
CA LEU A 109 -19.30 3.90 3.68
C LEU A 109 -20.09 3.60 4.95
N GLY A 110 -20.02 4.46 5.96
CA GLY A 110 -20.78 4.31 7.22
C GLY A 110 -22.29 4.20 7.00
N ARG A 111 -22.81 4.79 5.92
CA ARG A 111 -24.22 4.67 5.52
C ARG A 111 -24.62 3.23 5.18
N LEU A 112 -23.68 2.38 4.80
CA LEU A 112 -23.90 0.98 4.53
C LEU A 112 -23.84 0.11 5.79
N PHE A 113 -23.35 0.65 6.90
CA PHE A 113 -23.29 -0.09 8.17
C PHE A 113 -24.65 -0.13 8.87
N ASP A 114 -24.96 -1.25 9.48
CA ASP A 114 -26.14 -1.45 10.32
C ASP A 114 -25.66 -2.01 11.67
N MET A 115 -25.54 -1.09 12.64
CA MET A 115 -24.97 -1.35 13.97
C MET A 115 -26.05 -1.25 15.02
N ASP A 116 -26.74 -2.36 15.24
CA ASP A 116 -27.80 -2.45 16.25
C ASP A 116 -27.20 -2.66 17.63
N VAL A 117 -27.67 -1.89 18.60
CA VAL A 117 -27.32 -2.02 20.03
C VAL A 117 -28.50 -2.60 20.78
N LEU A 118 -28.31 -3.73 21.43
CA LEU A 118 -29.30 -4.40 22.26
C LEU A 118 -28.94 -4.25 23.75
N ARG A 119 -29.94 -3.95 24.56
CA ARG A 119 -29.84 -3.96 26.03
C ARG A 119 -29.79 -5.42 26.53
N PRO A 120 -29.41 -5.65 27.80
CA PRO A 120 -29.44 -7.00 28.39
C PRO A 120 -30.80 -7.68 28.33
N ASP A 121 -31.90 -6.92 28.31
CA ASP A 121 -33.28 -7.39 28.20
C ASP A 121 -33.71 -7.68 26.73
N GLY A 122 -32.79 -7.54 25.77
CA GLY A 122 -33.01 -7.74 24.35
C GLY A 122 -33.63 -6.54 23.62
N LYS A 123 -34.00 -5.47 24.32
CA LYS A 123 -34.57 -4.28 23.66
C LYS A 123 -33.50 -3.52 22.91
N LYS A 124 -33.85 -3.10 21.70
CA LYS A 124 -32.98 -2.26 20.86
C LYS A 124 -32.91 -0.83 21.42
N VAL A 125 -31.72 -0.24 21.31
CA VAL A 125 -31.52 1.20 21.59
C VAL A 125 -31.69 1.98 20.32
N ASP A 126 -32.68 2.86 20.26
CA ASP A 126 -33.00 3.66 19.09
C ASP A 126 -32.22 4.99 19.03
N ARG A 127 -32.05 5.56 17.81
CA ARG A 127 -31.42 6.87 17.60
C ARG A 127 -32.18 8.02 18.27
N GLU A 128 -33.50 7.86 18.38
CA GLU A 128 -34.40 8.84 19.00
C GLU A 128 -34.09 9.04 20.51
N GLU A 129 -33.62 8.01 21.19
CA GLU A 129 -33.18 8.09 22.57
C GLU A 129 -31.92 8.98 22.76
N LEU A 130 -31.19 9.23 21.67
CA LEU A 130 -30.04 10.15 21.62
C LEU A 130 -30.44 11.51 21.03
N HIS A 131 -31.72 11.76 20.79
CA HIS A 131 -32.22 12.96 20.09
C HIS A 131 -31.63 13.18 18.72
N LEU A 132 -31.27 12.08 18.01
CA LEU A 132 -30.70 12.11 16.68
C LEU A 132 -31.75 11.87 15.60
N GLU A 133 -31.57 12.55 14.44
CA GLU A 133 -32.40 12.33 13.28
C GLU A 133 -32.32 10.88 12.78
N GLY A 134 -33.41 10.41 12.17
CA GLY A 134 -33.45 9.14 11.48
C GLY A 134 -32.47 9.08 10.30
N ARG A 135 -32.11 7.87 9.88
CA ARG A 135 -31.17 7.65 8.76
C ARG A 135 -31.72 8.27 7.45
N LYS A 136 -30.82 8.89 6.67
CA LYS A 136 -31.13 9.44 5.35
C LYS A 136 -31.00 8.37 4.24
N CYS A 137 -31.79 8.47 3.18
CA CYS A 137 -31.73 7.56 2.03
C CYS A 137 -30.40 7.70 1.29
N LEU A 138 -29.84 6.58 0.81
CA LEU A 138 -28.57 6.56 0.07
C LEU A 138 -28.64 7.27 -1.29
N SER A 139 -29.82 7.24 -1.95
CA SER A 139 -30.00 7.82 -3.27
C SER A 139 -30.44 9.28 -3.21
N CYS A 140 -31.53 9.61 -2.47
CA CYS A 140 -32.13 10.95 -2.52
C CYS A 140 -31.87 11.82 -1.29
N GLY A 141 -31.24 11.29 -0.23
CA GLY A 141 -31.00 12.04 1.01
C GLY A 141 -32.25 12.27 1.88
N GLY A 142 -33.43 11.87 1.43
CA GLY A 142 -34.67 11.92 2.21
C GLY A 142 -34.70 10.88 3.34
N PRO A 143 -35.80 10.82 4.15
CA PRO A 143 -35.92 9.85 5.24
C PRO A 143 -35.85 8.39 4.71
N ALA A 144 -34.88 7.61 5.16
CA ALA A 144 -34.66 6.26 4.68
C ALA A 144 -35.86 5.32 4.92
N LYS A 145 -36.53 5.43 6.05
CA LYS A 145 -37.76 4.67 6.38
C LYS A 145 -38.86 4.90 5.34
N VAL A 146 -39.04 6.13 4.87
CA VAL A 146 -40.07 6.49 3.87
C VAL A 146 -39.73 5.90 2.49
N CYS A 147 -38.47 6.07 2.06
CA CYS A 147 -38.02 5.52 0.77
C CYS A 147 -38.10 3.99 0.74
N SER A 148 -37.71 3.32 1.84
CA SER A 148 -37.78 1.87 1.96
C SER A 148 -39.21 1.33 1.97
N SER A 149 -40.09 1.92 2.81
CA SER A 149 -41.48 1.44 2.92
C SER A 149 -42.28 1.65 1.63
N ARG A 150 -42.02 2.75 0.92
CA ARG A 150 -42.69 3.09 -0.34
C ARG A 150 -42.01 2.57 -1.59
N ARG A 151 -40.84 1.89 -1.44
CA ARG A 151 -40.02 1.41 -2.57
C ARG A 151 -39.76 2.49 -3.61
N VAL A 152 -39.36 3.70 -3.16
CA VAL A 152 -39.20 4.90 -4.01
C VAL A 152 -38.14 4.71 -5.08
N HIS A 153 -37.09 3.96 -4.76
CA HIS A 153 -35.93 3.73 -5.66
C HIS A 153 -35.94 2.28 -6.18
N PRO A 154 -35.64 2.07 -7.47
CA PRO A 154 -35.39 0.76 -8.04
C PRO A 154 -34.21 0.04 -7.33
N VAL A 155 -34.29 -1.28 -7.19
CA VAL A 155 -33.19 -2.07 -6.56
C VAL A 155 -31.88 -1.88 -7.31
N ALA A 156 -31.90 -1.82 -8.64
CA ALA A 156 -30.72 -1.63 -9.46
C ALA A 156 -29.99 -0.30 -9.16
N GLU A 157 -30.75 0.80 -8.94
CA GLU A 157 -30.18 2.09 -8.53
C GLU A 157 -29.47 2.01 -7.18
N LEU A 158 -30.12 1.37 -6.20
CA LEU A 158 -29.55 1.18 -4.86
C LEU A 158 -28.32 0.29 -4.90
N GLN A 159 -28.30 -0.76 -5.73
CA GLN A 159 -27.14 -1.61 -5.95
C GLN A 159 -25.97 -0.83 -6.55
N ALA A 160 -26.22 -0.10 -7.63
CA ALA A 160 -25.20 0.74 -8.28
C ALA A 160 -24.60 1.74 -7.28
N ARG A 161 -25.44 2.39 -6.47
CA ARG A 161 -24.99 3.34 -5.45
C ARG A 161 -24.17 2.67 -4.33
N THR A 162 -24.60 1.49 -3.87
CA THR A 162 -23.89 0.70 -2.87
C THR A 162 -22.50 0.28 -3.38
N THR A 163 -22.45 -0.24 -4.61
CA THR A 163 -21.18 -0.63 -5.25
C THR A 163 -20.25 0.57 -5.42
N ALA A 164 -20.77 1.70 -5.90
CA ALA A 164 -19.99 2.92 -6.06
C ALA A 164 -19.35 3.38 -4.73
N ILE A 165 -20.14 3.42 -3.64
CA ILE A 165 -19.64 3.81 -2.31
C ILE A 165 -18.52 2.87 -1.84
N LEU A 166 -18.71 1.56 -2.01
CA LEU A 166 -17.70 0.57 -1.64
C LEU A 166 -16.42 0.74 -2.46
N THR A 167 -16.56 0.81 -3.79
CA THR A 167 -15.42 0.95 -4.71
C THR A 167 -14.64 2.23 -4.46
N GLU A 168 -15.29 3.39 -4.43
CA GLU A 168 -14.64 4.69 -4.19
C GLU A 168 -13.91 4.72 -2.84
N THR A 169 -14.51 4.11 -1.81
CA THR A 169 -13.89 4.05 -0.49
C THR A 169 -12.67 3.14 -0.50
N MET A 170 -12.78 1.93 -1.09
CA MET A 170 -11.66 0.99 -1.12
C MET A 170 -10.52 1.50 -2.01
N ASP A 171 -10.81 2.11 -3.14
CA ASP A 171 -9.79 2.72 -4.01
C ASP A 171 -9.04 3.86 -3.29
N THR A 172 -9.74 4.65 -2.48
CA THR A 172 -9.12 5.69 -1.65
C THR A 172 -8.21 5.10 -0.58
N LEU A 173 -8.65 4.05 0.10
CA LEU A 173 -7.84 3.37 1.12
C LEU A 173 -6.63 2.64 0.52
N ASP A 174 -6.79 2.04 -0.64
CA ASP A 174 -5.72 1.37 -1.38
C ASP A 174 -4.64 2.38 -1.81
N ALA A 175 -5.05 3.50 -2.42
CA ALA A 175 -4.11 4.54 -2.81
C ALA A 175 -3.34 5.11 -1.60
N ALA A 176 -4.03 5.41 -0.50
CA ALA A 176 -3.39 5.86 0.73
C ALA A 176 -2.46 4.80 1.34
N THR A 177 -2.80 3.52 1.22
CA THR A 177 -1.96 2.43 1.71
C THR A 177 -0.70 2.29 0.85
N ALA A 178 -0.82 2.31 -0.48
CA ALA A 178 0.33 2.25 -1.38
C ALA A 178 1.29 3.41 -1.12
N ALA A 179 0.78 4.64 -1.01
CA ALA A 179 1.59 5.82 -0.73
C ALA A 179 2.32 5.73 0.61
N ARG A 180 1.62 5.30 1.67
CA ARG A 180 2.22 5.12 3.00
C ARG A 180 3.35 4.10 2.99
N GLN A 181 3.16 2.97 2.33
CA GLN A 181 4.20 1.94 2.24
C GLN A 181 5.37 2.37 1.35
N ALA A 182 5.11 3.15 0.28
CA ALA A 182 6.16 3.73 -0.55
C ALA A 182 7.05 4.71 0.23
N VAL A 183 6.46 5.66 0.96
CA VAL A 183 7.21 6.57 1.84
C VAL A 183 7.97 5.80 2.92
N ARG A 184 7.33 4.80 3.55
CA ARG A 184 7.98 3.93 4.54
C ARG A 184 9.19 3.21 3.95
N ALA A 185 9.09 2.72 2.72
CA ALA A 185 10.18 2.04 2.04
C ALA A 185 11.39 2.97 1.80
N LEU A 186 11.15 4.21 1.40
CA LEU A 186 12.20 5.25 1.28
C LEU A 186 12.86 5.55 2.63
N LEU A 187 12.06 5.67 3.71
CA LEU A 187 12.59 5.90 5.05
C LEU A 187 13.41 4.70 5.55
N TYR A 188 13.00 3.47 5.22
CA TYR A 188 13.74 2.27 5.60
C TYR A 188 15.03 2.15 4.79
N GLU A 189 15.00 2.51 3.51
CA GLU A 189 16.19 2.56 2.69
C GLU A 189 17.23 3.50 3.29
N VAL A 190 16.91 4.77 3.54
CA VAL A 190 17.87 5.76 4.05
C VAL A 190 18.34 5.43 5.47
N THR A 191 17.54 4.73 6.27
CA THR A 191 17.93 4.34 7.64
C THR A 191 18.69 3.02 7.72
N THR A 192 18.74 2.23 6.65
CA THR A 192 19.59 1.04 6.55
C THR A 192 21.06 1.47 6.59
N THR A 193 21.88 0.84 7.46
CA THR A 193 23.26 1.26 7.73
C THR A 193 24.13 0.09 8.20
N PRO A 194 25.45 0.03 7.88
CA PRO A 194 26.19 0.90 6.95
C PRO A 194 25.87 0.56 5.48
N LYS A 195 25.71 1.59 4.65
CA LYS A 195 25.54 1.43 3.21
C LYS A 195 26.75 2.00 2.46
N PRO A 196 27.51 1.18 1.72
CA PRO A 196 28.76 1.63 1.10
C PRO A 196 28.59 2.84 0.18
N GLY A 197 29.20 3.97 0.56
CA GLY A 197 29.21 5.22 -0.20
C GLY A 197 27.89 5.96 -0.32
N LEU A 198 26.83 5.53 0.38
CA LEU A 198 25.50 6.10 0.36
C LEU A 198 25.18 6.87 1.65
N VAL A 199 24.28 7.82 1.55
CA VAL A 199 23.73 8.49 2.74
C VAL A 199 22.97 7.49 3.60
N ASP A 200 23.31 7.46 4.89
CA ASP A 200 22.62 6.64 5.87
C ASP A 200 22.64 7.28 7.28
N ARG A 201 22.33 6.51 8.33
CA ARG A 201 22.36 7.02 9.71
C ARG A 201 23.77 7.28 10.25
N ARG A 202 24.80 6.72 9.62
CA ARG A 202 26.21 6.84 10.05
C ARG A 202 26.85 8.10 9.48
N ASN A 203 26.65 8.37 8.19
CA ASN A 203 27.31 9.47 7.49
C ASN A 203 26.58 9.82 6.18
N SER A 204 27.09 10.83 5.49
CA SER A 204 26.56 11.28 4.18
C SER A 204 27.13 10.49 2.98
N GLY A 205 27.83 9.40 3.21
CA GLY A 205 28.47 8.63 2.14
C GLY A 205 29.44 9.50 1.32
N SER A 206 29.41 9.33 0.01
CA SER A 206 30.19 10.12 -0.94
C SER A 206 29.51 11.44 -1.34
N HIS A 207 28.67 12.03 -0.47
CA HIS A 207 27.93 13.25 -0.72
C HIS A 207 28.29 14.36 0.27
N THR A 208 28.34 15.61 -0.23
CA THR A 208 28.61 16.81 0.58
C THR A 208 27.40 17.75 0.65
N ASP A 209 26.38 17.49 -0.13
CA ASP A 209 25.20 18.34 -0.35
C ASP A 209 23.91 17.76 0.25
N MET A 210 23.96 16.56 0.84
CA MET A 210 22.79 15.86 1.40
C MET A 210 23.16 14.98 2.58
N ASP A 211 22.20 14.78 3.48
CA ASP A 211 22.26 13.89 4.64
C ASP A 211 20.96 13.10 4.81
N SER A 212 20.85 12.31 5.87
CA SER A 212 19.65 11.52 6.15
C SER A 212 18.40 12.39 6.37
N PHE A 213 18.53 13.60 6.93
CA PHE A 213 17.38 14.51 7.11
C PHE A 213 16.88 15.06 5.77
N THR A 214 17.79 15.33 4.83
CA THR A 214 17.46 15.72 3.45
C THR A 214 16.62 14.63 2.77
N PHE A 215 17.03 13.36 2.91
CA PHE A 215 16.28 12.21 2.39
C PHE A 215 14.92 12.02 3.07
N MET A 216 14.84 12.20 4.40
CA MET A 216 13.56 12.12 5.13
C MET A 216 12.58 13.20 4.70
N SER A 217 13.04 14.44 4.52
CA SER A 217 12.23 15.56 4.02
C SER A 217 11.71 15.29 2.62
N SER A 218 12.58 14.80 1.74
CA SER A 218 12.21 14.36 0.40
C SER A 218 11.16 13.23 0.41
N ALA A 219 11.39 12.18 1.17
CA ALA A 219 10.45 11.04 1.26
C ALA A 219 9.06 11.50 1.73
N ALA A 220 9.00 12.40 2.72
CA ALA A 220 7.75 12.94 3.24
C ALA A 220 6.97 13.75 2.18
N SER A 221 7.65 14.52 1.34
CA SER A 221 7.02 15.33 0.27
C SER A 221 6.39 14.46 -0.83
N LEU A 222 6.82 13.21 -1.00
CA LEU A 222 6.41 12.34 -2.09
C LEU A 222 5.13 11.53 -1.82
N TYR A 223 4.54 11.60 -0.61
CA TYR A 223 3.30 10.89 -0.30
C TYR A 223 2.15 11.19 -1.29
N PRO A 224 1.83 12.46 -1.60
CA PRO A 224 0.74 12.77 -2.54
C PRO A 224 0.98 12.21 -3.95
N TYR A 225 2.23 12.19 -4.38
CA TYR A 225 2.63 11.63 -5.67
C TYR A 225 2.35 10.13 -5.77
N PHE A 226 2.78 9.33 -4.79
CA PHE A 226 2.54 7.89 -4.80
C PHE A 226 1.04 7.55 -4.72
N GLU A 227 0.27 8.34 -3.96
CA GLU A 227 -1.19 8.22 -3.93
C GLU A 227 -1.79 8.51 -5.31
N ALA A 228 -1.35 9.58 -5.97
CA ALA A 228 -1.82 9.95 -7.31
C ALA A 228 -1.47 8.88 -8.37
N CYS A 229 -0.27 8.29 -8.30
CA CYS A 229 0.13 7.19 -9.18
C CYS A 229 -0.80 5.97 -9.04
N THR A 230 -1.12 5.57 -7.81
CA THR A 230 -2.03 4.44 -7.56
C THR A 230 -3.44 4.74 -8.09
N ARG A 231 -3.95 5.95 -7.88
CA ARG A 231 -5.24 6.40 -8.43
C ARG A 231 -5.23 6.42 -9.97
N ALA A 232 -4.13 6.89 -10.59
CA ALA A 232 -3.98 6.85 -12.05
C ALA A 232 -4.02 5.42 -12.58
N GLY A 233 -3.31 4.49 -11.92
CA GLY A 233 -3.38 3.06 -12.23
C GLY A 233 -4.80 2.51 -12.15
N ARG A 234 -5.54 2.79 -11.08
CA ARG A 234 -6.93 2.36 -10.91
C ARG A 234 -7.84 2.93 -12.00
N LYS A 235 -7.71 4.20 -12.31
CA LYS A 235 -8.52 4.87 -13.34
C LYS A 235 -8.33 4.30 -14.74
N THR A 236 -7.15 3.77 -15.04
CA THR A 236 -6.78 3.25 -16.36
C THR A 236 -6.69 1.72 -16.40
N ALA A 237 -7.16 1.02 -15.36
CA ALA A 237 -7.01 -0.43 -15.20
C ALA A 237 -7.64 -1.24 -16.34
N ASP A 238 -8.79 -0.80 -16.86
CA ASP A 238 -9.52 -1.45 -17.95
C ASP A 238 -8.96 -1.11 -19.34
N GLY A 239 -8.03 -0.14 -19.44
CA GLY A 239 -7.41 0.29 -20.69
C GLY A 239 -6.03 -0.34 -20.91
N PRO A 240 -5.40 -0.04 -22.07
CA PRO A 240 -4.04 -0.50 -22.37
C PRO A 240 -3.01 -0.05 -21.34
N ALA A 241 -2.20 -0.97 -20.84
CA ALA A 241 -1.23 -0.69 -19.78
C ALA A 241 -0.23 0.46 -20.10
N PRO A 242 0.26 0.65 -21.35
CA PRO A 242 1.13 1.78 -21.69
C PRO A 242 0.47 3.16 -21.54
N GLU A 243 -0.85 3.26 -21.60
CA GLU A 243 -1.58 4.52 -21.35
C GLU A 243 -1.47 4.93 -19.88
N THR A 244 -1.46 3.98 -18.97
CA THR A 244 -1.19 4.25 -17.55
C THR A 244 0.18 4.90 -17.38
N PHE A 245 1.22 4.32 -17.98
CA PHE A 245 2.57 4.89 -17.90
C PHE A 245 2.64 6.31 -18.50
N ALA A 246 1.94 6.56 -19.62
CA ALA A 246 1.87 7.90 -20.20
C ALA A 246 1.24 8.93 -19.24
N ALA A 247 0.22 8.52 -18.49
CA ALA A 247 -0.45 9.37 -17.49
C ALA A 247 0.44 9.68 -16.28
N LEU A 248 1.49 8.90 -16.00
CA LEU A 248 2.41 9.16 -14.89
C LEU A 248 3.44 10.25 -15.17
N ARG A 249 3.76 10.52 -16.45
CA ARG A 249 4.83 11.49 -16.79
C ARG A 249 4.62 12.90 -16.18
N PRO A 250 3.44 13.54 -16.31
CA PRO A 250 3.22 14.84 -15.69
C PRO A 250 3.30 14.76 -14.15
N LEU A 251 2.74 13.71 -13.53
CA LEU A 251 2.81 13.52 -12.09
C LEU A 251 4.26 13.39 -11.59
N GLY A 252 5.10 12.67 -12.35
CA GLY A 252 6.52 12.53 -12.03
C GLY A 252 7.29 13.85 -12.11
N CYS A 253 6.99 14.70 -13.10
CA CYS A 253 7.60 16.03 -13.20
C CYS A 253 7.21 16.96 -12.04
N GLU A 254 5.94 16.91 -11.62
CA GLU A 254 5.47 17.65 -10.43
C GLU A 254 6.18 17.14 -9.16
N ALA A 255 6.27 15.82 -8.98
CA ALA A 255 6.95 15.20 -7.84
C ALA A 255 8.46 15.55 -7.78
N GLU A 256 9.15 15.63 -8.92
CA GLU A 256 10.53 16.11 -8.96
C GLU A 256 10.62 17.57 -8.45
N GLY A 257 9.66 18.42 -8.81
CA GLY A 257 9.56 19.79 -8.30
C GLY A 257 9.35 19.86 -6.79
N GLU A 258 8.42 19.05 -6.26
CA GLU A 258 8.15 18.95 -4.82
C GLU A 258 9.36 18.42 -4.04
N MET A 259 10.04 17.41 -4.57
CA MET A 259 11.28 16.89 -4.01
C MET A 259 12.35 17.99 -3.93
N LEU A 260 12.58 18.71 -5.03
CA LEU A 260 13.59 19.77 -5.07
C LEU A 260 13.24 20.92 -4.12
N ALA A 261 11.96 21.29 -4.01
CA ALA A 261 11.50 22.28 -3.05
C ALA A 261 11.75 21.83 -1.59
N ALA A 262 11.45 20.59 -1.27
CA ALA A 262 11.64 20.04 0.08
C ALA A 262 13.13 19.87 0.47
N THR A 263 14.02 19.79 -0.52
CA THR A 263 15.46 19.54 -0.33
C THR A 263 16.35 20.74 -0.67
N HIS A 264 15.76 21.92 -0.85
CA HIS A 264 16.47 23.14 -1.26
C HIS A 264 17.30 22.97 -2.55
N GLY A 265 16.73 22.26 -3.53
CA GLY A 265 17.33 22.04 -4.85
C GLY A 265 18.22 20.79 -4.96
N VAL A 266 18.33 19.99 -3.91
CA VAL A 266 19.15 18.78 -3.92
C VAL A 266 18.36 17.60 -4.48
N ASN A 267 18.92 16.91 -5.47
CA ASN A 267 18.32 15.71 -6.06
C ASN A 267 18.60 14.47 -5.21
N THR A 268 17.59 13.99 -4.49
CA THR A 268 17.66 12.81 -3.61
C THR A 268 17.02 11.56 -4.21
N HIS A 269 15.75 11.65 -4.63
CA HIS A 269 14.90 10.51 -4.96
C HIS A 269 14.40 10.48 -6.42
N LYS A 270 15.07 11.16 -7.37
CA LYS A 270 14.61 11.20 -8.76
C LYS A 270 14.43 9.81 -9.39
N GLY A 271 15.35 8.88 -9.13
CA GLY A 271 15.24 7.50 -9.60
C GLY A 271 14.11 6.75 -8.91
N ALA A 272 13.95 6.94 -7.60
CA ALA A 272 12.87 6.36 -6.81
C ALA A 272 11.48 6.92 -7.22
N ILE A 273 11.35 8.23 -7.49
CA ILE A 273 10.13 8.82 -8.05
C ILE A 273 9.71 8.04 -9.29
N PHE A 274 10.63 7.84 -10.22
CA PHE A 274 10.34 7.11 -11.45
C PHE A 274 9.93 5.65 -11.17
N SER A 275 10.75 4.88 -10.48
CA SER A 275 10.55 3.43 -10.31
C SER A 275 9.42 3.09 -9.35
N ILE A 276 9.35 3.73 -8.17
CA ILE A 276 8.29 3.49 -7.18
C ILE A 276 6.94 4.01 -7.68
N GLY A 277 6.92 5.16 -8.38
CA GLY A 277 5.69 5.68 -8.98
C GLY A 277 5.06 4.71 -9.97
N ILE A 278 5.87 4.05 -10.82
CA ILE A 278 5.40 3.01 -11.74
C ILE A 278 4.87 1.80 -10.97
N VAL A 279 5.55 1.34 -9.91
CA VAL A 279 5.06 0.24 -9.07
C VAL A 279 3.75 0.61 -8.39
N CYS A 280 3.61 1.82 -7.85
CA CYS A 280 2.34 2.30 -7.27
C CYS A 280 1.20 2.30 -8.30
N ALA A 281 1.46 2.69 -9.54
CA ALA A 281 0.45 2.62 -10.60
C ALA A 281 0.12 1.18 -10.99
N ALA A 282 1.09 0.27 -11.04
CA ALA A 282 0.85 -1.15 -11.26
C ALA A 282 -0.05 -1.75 -10.17
N LEU A 283 0.20 -1.41 -8.89
CA LEU A 283 -0.68 -1.78 -7.78
C LEU A 283 -2.11 -1.27 -8.00
N GLY A 284 -2.27 -0.03 -8.47
CA GLY A 284 -3.56 0.55 -8.79
C GLY A 284 -4.32 -0.20 -9.90
N ARG A 285 -3.63 -0.74 -10.90
CA ARG A 285 -4.23 -1.52 -11.98
C ARG A 285 -4.66 -2.93 -11.54
N LEU A 286 -3.98 -3.47 -10.54
CA LEU A 286 -4.19 -4.84 -10.07
C LEU A 286 -5.25 -4.92 -8.98
N ASP A 287 -5.91 -6.08 -8.89
CA ASP A 287 -6.73 -6.42 -7.73
C ASP A 287 -5.87 -6.42 -6.45
N ARG A 288 -6.45 -5.95 -5.36
CA ARG A 288 -5.80 -5.90 -4.05
C ARG A 288 -5.18 -7.22 -3.61
N ALA A 289 -5.83 -8.34 -3.89
CA ALA A 289 -5.35 -9.68 -3.56
C ALA A 289 -4.02 -10.05 -4.24
N VAL A 290 -3.68 -9.35 -5.33
CA VAL A 290 -2.44 -9.58 -6.09
C VAL A 290 -1.24 -8.83 -5.50
N TRP A 291 -1.46 -7.81 -4.68
CA TRP A 291 -0.39 -6.94 -4.14
C TRP A 291 0.66 -7.71 -3.33
N ALA A 292 0.28 -8.84 -2.73
CA ALA A 292 1.18 -9.73 -2.00
C ALA A 292 2.05 -10.64 -2.90
N ASP A 293 1.88 -10.56 -4.23
CA ASP A 293 2.67 -11.32 -5.21
C ASP A 293 3.61 -10.39 -6.00
N PRO A 294 4.88 -10.22 -5.56
CA PRO A 294 5.84 -9.36 -6.23
C PRO A 294 6.04 -9.67 -7.70
N ALA A 295 6.00 -10.95 -8.10
CA ALA A 295 6.22 -11.33 -9.49
C ALA A 295 5.09 -10.80 -10.40
N ARG A 296 3.84 -10.90 -9.95
CA ARG A 296 2.69 -10.37 -10.71
C ARG A 296 2.68 -8.84 -10.74
N VAL A 297 3.05 -8.18 -9.65
CA VAL A 297 3.17 -6.71 -9.61
C VAL A 297 4.24 -6.25 -10.61
N LEU A 298 5.40 -6.89 -10.62
CA LEU A 298 6.50 -6.50 -11.49
C LEU A 298 6.28 -6.91 -12.97
N ALA A 299 5.50 -7.94 -13.24
CA ALA A 299 5.03 -8.27 -14.59
C ALA A 299 4.11 -7.16 -15.14
N GLU A 300 3.23 -6.58 -14.31
CA GLU A 300 2.40 -5.43 -14.71
C GLU A 300 3.26 -4.19 -14.97
N VAL A 301 4.31 -3.95 -14.17
CA VAL A 301 5.30 -2.88 -14.44
C VAL A 301 5.91 -3.04 -15.83
N SER A 302 6.38 -4.24 -16.18
CA SER A 302 6.95 -4.52 -17.50
C SER A 302 5.92 -4.29 -18.63
N THR A 303 4.67 -4.71 -18.42
CA THR A 303 3.58 -4.51 -19.39
C THR A 303 3.30 -3.01 -19.62
N MET A 304 3.27 -2.21 -18.53
CA MET A 304 3.07 -0.76 -18.61
C MET A 304 4.20 -0.04 -19.34
N THR A 305 5.42 -0.53 -19.19
CA THR A 305 6.64 0.12 -19.72
C THR A 305 7.20 -0.51 -20.99
N ALA A 306 6.44 -1.40 -21.62
CA ALA A 306 6.85 -2.07 -22.86
C ALA A 306 7.23 -1.06 -23.96
N GLY A 307 8.41 -1.22 -24.56
CA GLY A 307 8.95 -0.33 -25.59
C GLY A 307 9.53 1.00 -25.06
N LEU A 308 9.64 1.17 -23.74
CA LEU A 308 10.13 2.39 -23.12
C LEU A 308 11.55 2.76 -23.54
N THR A 309 12.47 1.80 -23.51
CA THR A 309 13.88 2.04 -23.86
C THR A 309 14.01 2.42 -25.33
N ALA A 310 13.33 1.71 -26.21
CA ALA A 310 13.32 2.01 -27.64
C ALA A 310 12.80 3.44 -27.91
N LYS A 311 11.76 3.87 -27.20
CA LYS A 311 11.16 5.21 -27.35
C LYS A 311 12.02 6.31 -26.75
N ASP A 312 12.51 6.14 -25.51
CA ASP A 312 13.24 7.20 -24.79
C ASP A 312 14.68 7.40 -25.30
N PHE A 313 15.25 6.39 -25.97
CA PHE A 313 16.58 6.48 -26.58
C PHE A 313 16.54 6.62 -28.11
N ALA A 314 15.35 6.69 -28.73
CA ALA A 314 15.24 6.93 -30.15
C ALA A 314 15.92 8.25 -30.56
N GLY A 315 16.87 8.17 -31.52
CA GLY A 315 17.59 9.35 -32.03
C GLY A 315 18.57 10.00 -31.05
N VAL A 316 18.88 9.36 -29.94
CA VAL A 316 19.92 9.85 -29.00
C VAL A 316 21.29 9.49 -29.56
N THR A 317 22.12 10.54 -29.76
CA THR A 317 23.49 10.45 -30.31
C THR A 317 24.49 11.09 -29.37
N ALA A 318 25.78 10.99 -29.65
CA ALA A 318 26.83 11.65 -28.85
C ALA A 318 26.69 13.16 -28.82
N GLU A 319 26.14 13.75 -29.91
CA GLU A 319 26.00 15.20 -30.07
C GLU A 319 24.82 15.76 -29.27
N ASN A 320 23.75 14.99 -29.04
CA ASN A 320 22.53 15.45 -28.41
C ASN A 320 22.25 14.84 -27.04
N ALA A 321 23.10 13.95 -26.54
CA ALA A 321 22.97 13.35 -25.21
C ALA A 321 23.22 14.36 -24.08
N VAL A 322 22.15 14.75 -23.37
CA VAL A 322 22.20 15.76 -22.28
C VAL A 322 22.40 15.09 -20.93
N THR A 323 21.62 14.05 -20.62
CA THR A 323 21.64 13.40 -19.29
C THR A 323 22.74 12.35 -19.16
N ALA A 324 23.18 12.08 -17.94
CA ALA A 324 24.15 11.01 -17.66
C ALA A 324 23.68 9.64 -18.22
N GLY A 325 22.39 9.33 -18.06
CA GLY A 325 21.80 8.09 -18.61
C GLY A 325 21.86 8.01 -20.14
N GLN A 326 21.60 9.12 -20.85
CA GLN A 326 21.72 9.17 -22.31
C GLN A 326 23.18 8.99 -22.76
N LYS A 327 24.13 9.63 -22.06
CA LYS A 327 25.57 9.49 -22.36
C LYS A 327 26.04 8.04 -22.17
N LEU A 328 25.63 7.38 -21.10
CA LEU A 328 25.94 5.98 -20.83
C LEU A 328 25.29 5.03 -21.84
N TYR A 329 24.07 5.35 -22.31
CA TYR A 329 23.43 4.59 -23.38
C TYR A 329 24.21 4.67 -24.69
N VAL A 330 24.58 5.90 -25.12
CA VAL A 330 25.35 6.09 -26.35
C VAL A 330 26.72 5.40 -26.28
N GLN A 331 27.39 5.48 -25.14
CA GLN A 331 28.75 4.96 -24.99
C GLN A 331 28.79 3.44 -24.79
N TYR A 332 27.80 2.87 -24.07
CA TYR A 332 27.87 1.48 -23.61
C TYR A 332 26.60 0.67 -23.84
N GLY A 333 25.53 1.25 -24.38
CA GLY A 333 24.23 0.60 -24.50
C GLY A 333 23.51 0.40 -23.16
N ILE A 334 23.91 1.10 -22.10
CA ILE A 334 23.37 0.95 -20.75
C ILE A 334 22.06 1.75 -20.64
N THR A 335 20.95 1.07 -20.37
CA THR A 335 19.60 1.63 -20.30
C THR A 335 19.20 2.11 -18.90
N GLY A 336 19.97 1.75 -17.86
CA GLY A 336 19.75 2.16 -16.48
C GLY A 336 18.38 1.72 -15.94
N VAL A 337 17.77 2.58 -15.12
CA VAL A 337 16.45 2.29 -14.51
C VAL A 337 15.34 2.08 -15.53
N ARG A 338 15.43 2.66 -16.74
CA ARG A 338 14.45 2.44 -17.82
C ARG A 338 14.44 0.99 -18.27
N GLY A 339 15.62 0.41 -18.49
CA GLY A 339 15.75 -1.01 -18.82
C GLY A 339 15.33 -1.92 -17.67
N GLN A 340 15.60 -1.52 -16.42
CA GLN A 340 15.15 -2.27 -15.25
C GLN A 340 13.61 -2.36 -15.20
N VAL A 341 12.88 -1.26 -15.32
CA VAL A 341 11.41 -1.27 -15.26
C VAL A 341 10.80 -1.99 -16.47
N GLU A 342 11.34 -1.79 -17.66
CA GLU A 342 10.87 -2.48 -18.86
C GLU A 342 11.04 -4.00 -18.77
N ALA A 343 12.11 -4.47 -18.15
CA ALA A 343 12.37 -5.88 -17.88
C ALA A 343 11.65 -6.43 -16.63
N GLY A 344 10.82 -5.64 -15.93
CA GLY A 344 10.15 -6.06 -14.71
C GLY A 344 11.05 -6.07 -13.46
N LEU A 345 12.07 -5.18 -13.41
CA LEU A 345 12.95 -4.99 -12.27
C LEU A 345 13.68 -6.28 -11.80
N PRO A 346 14.39 -6.98 -12.69
CA PRO A 346 15.04 -8.27 -12.35
C PRO A 346 16.02 -8.16 -11.18
N ALA A 347 16.72 -7.02 -11.03
CA ALA A 347 17.63 -6.81 -9.89
C ALA A 347 16.90 -6.86 -8.54
N VAL A 348 15.63 -6.42 -8.50
CA VAL A 348 14.76 -6.50 -7.32
C VAL A 348 14.22 -7.92 -7.14
N LEU A 349 13.60 -8.48 -8.18
CA LEU A 349 12.86 -9.73 -8.11
C LEU A 349 13.77 -10.96 -7.88
N GLU A 350 14.92 -10.98 -8.56
CA GLU A 350 15.81 -12.17 -8.57
C GLU A 350 16.90 -12.09 -7.50
N PHE A 351 17.30 -10.90 -7.08
CA PHE A 351 18.45 -10.73 -6.17
C PHE A 351 18.11 -9.99 -4.89
N GLY A 352 17.63 -8.76 -4.95
CA GLY A 352 17.44 -7.91 -3.77
C GLY A 352 16.38 -8.43 -2.81
N LEU A 353 15.17 -8.66 -3.28
CA LEU A 353 14.05 -9.16 -2.47
C LEU A 353 14.32 -10.55 -1.90
N PRO A 354 14.83 -11.54 -2.68
CA PRO A 354 15.24 -12.83 -2.12
C PRO A 354 16.33 -12.73 -1.05
N ALA A 355 17.30 -11.83 -1.21
CA ALA A 355 18.34 -11.63 -0.20
C ALA A 355 17.76 -11.02 1.09
N LEU A 356 16.88 -10.02 1.00
CA LEU A 356 16.18 -9.46 2.14
C LEU A 356 15.41 -10.53 2.91
N GLU A 357 14.59 -11.30 2.20
CA GLU A 357 13.72 -12.32 2.82
C GLU A 357 14.51 -13.50 3.42
N LYS A 358 15.55 -13.96 2.75
CA LYS A 358 16.42 -15.01 3.28
C LYS A 358 17.15 -14.55 4.55
N GLY A 359 17.59 -13.28 4.59
CA GLY A 359 18.20 -12.72 5.79
C GLY A 359 17.25 -12.72 6.98
N LEU A 360 16.03 -12.22 6.78
CA LEU A 360 14.99 -12.20 7.81
C LEU A 360 14.63 -13.62 8.27
N ALA A 361 14.47 -14.56 7.35
CA ALA A 361 14.18 -15.96 7.67
C ALA A 361 15.32 -16.66 8.44
N ALA A 362 16.56 -16.23 8.22
CA ALA A 362 17.74 -16.70 8.95
C ALA A 362 17.91 -16.02 10.34
N GLY A 363 17.01 -15.09 10.71
CA GLY A 363 17.04 -14.40 12.00
C GLY A 363 17.92 -13.15 12.05
N TYR A 364 18.44 -12.68 10.92
CA TYR A 364 19.14 -11.40 10.87
C TYR A 364 18.16 -10.25 11.08
N SER A 365 18.65 -9.15 11.65
CA SER A 365 17.84 -7.93 11.78
C SER A 365 17.42 -7.38 10.42
N LEU A 366 16.34 -6.59 10.39
CA LEU A 366 15.89 -5.92 9.18
C LEU A 366 17.00 -5.05 8.55
N ASN A 367 17.79 -4.37 9.39
CA ASN A 367 18.92 -3.57 8.95
C ASN A 367 20.00 -4.43 8.25
N GLN A 368 20.39 -5.53 8.87
CA GLN A 368 21.43 -6.41 8.32
C GLN A 368 20.96 -7.12 7.05
N SER A 369 19.70 -7.55 7.02
CA SER A 369 19.06 -8.12 5.83
C SER A 369 18.99 -7.10 4.69
N GLY A 370 18.69 -5.84 5.00
CA GLY A 370 18.69 -4.73 4.03
C GLY A 370 20.08 -4.43 3.47
N CYS A 371 21.13 -4.43 4.31
CA CYS A 371 22.51 -4.30 3.84
C CYS A 371 22.88 -5.46 2.89
N GLY A 372 22.54 -6.70 3.24
CA GLY A 372 22.77 -7.87 2.38
C GLY A 372 22.01 -7.75 1.05
N ALA A 373 20.78 -7.28 1.07
CA ALA A 373 19.98 -7.04 -0.14
C ALA A 373 20.60 -5.96 -1.04
N LEU A 374 21.08 -4.85 -0.47
CA LEU A 374 21.79 -3.81 -1.21
C LEU A 374 23.02 -4.37 -1.92
N LEU A 375 23.87 -5.10 -1.19
CA LEU A 375 25.06 -5.71 -1.78
C LEU A 375 24.71 -6.71 -2.89
N ALA A 376 23.64 -7.49 -2.71
CA ALA A 376 23.16 -8.42 -3.73
C ALA A 376 22.68 -7.68 -5.00
N ILE A 377 22.03 -6.54 -4.85
CA ILE A 377 21.62 -5.68 -5.97
C ILE A 377 22.85 -5.13 -6.69
N ILE A 378 23.81 -4.53 -5.98
CA ILE A 378 25.02 -3.97 -6.59
C ILE A 378 25.81 -5.04 -7.33
N ALA A 379 25.94 -6.23 -6.74
CA ALA A 379 26.67 -7.35 -7.33
C ALA A 379 26.03 -7.94 -8.60
N ASN A 380 24.74 -7.68 -8.83
CA ASN A 380 23.98 -8.29 -9.95
C ASN A 380 23.28 -7.25 -10.83
N SER A 381 23.67 -5.98 -10.74
CA SER A 381 23.12 -4.93 -11.59
C SER A 381 24.17 -3.95 -12.08
N THR A 382 23.81 -3.14 -13.06
CA THR A 382 24.64 -2.02 -13.53
C THR A 382 24.12 -0.73 -12.92
N ASP A 383 24.92 -0.13 -12.02
CA ASP A 383 24.55 1.13 -11.40
C ASP A 383 25.11 2.33 -12.17
N THR A 384 24.19 3.09 -12.80
CA THR A 384 24.55 4.25 -13.63
C THR A 384 25.13 5.41 -12.81
N ASN A 385 24.76 5.55 -11.54
CA ASN A 385 25.32 6.58 -10.66
C ASN A 385 26.77 6.27 -10.29
N LEU A 386 27.06 5.00 -10.01
CA LEU A 386 28.43 4.55 -9.75
C LEU A 386 29.32 4.80 -10.96
N ILE A 387 28.88 4.43 -12.18
CA ILE A 387 29.64 4.67 -13.40
C ILE A 387 29.81 6.18 -13.65
N ALA A 388 28.79 7.00 -13.44
CA ALA A 388 28.87 8.45 -13.65
C ALA A 388 29.84 9.16 -12.70
N ARG A 389 30.10 8.59 -11.52
CA ARG A 389 31.06 9.12 -10.53
C ARG A 389 32.48 8.54 -10.71
N SER A 390 32.63 7.49 -11.47
CA SER A 390 33.90 6.82 -11.76
C SER A 390 33.99 6.42 -13.24
N ASP A 391 33.99 5.15 -13.54
CA ASP A 391 33.95 4.61 -14.89
C ASP A 391 33.37 3.16 -14.88
N ARG A 392 33.19 2.60 -16.08
CA ARG A 392 32.66 1.25 -16.25
C ARG A 392 33.61 0.16 -15.70
N ALA A 393 34.92 0.37 -15.79
CA ALA A 393 35.90 -0.62 -15.29
C ALA A 393 35.83 -0.71 -13.75
N THR A 394 35.73 0.42 -13.08
CA THR A 394 35.52 0.51 -11.63
C THR A 394 34.23 -0.18 -11.20
N GLN A 395 33.11 0.07 -11.92
CA GLN A 395 31.84 -0.59 -11.62
C GLN A 395 31.94 -2.11 -11.76
N LEU A 396 32.60 -2.62 -12.81
CA LEU A 396 32.80 -4.06 -12.99
C LEU A 396 33.70 -4.66 -11.90
N ALA A 397 34.75 -3.95 -11.49
CA ALA A 397 35.61 -4.40 -10.39
C ALA A 397 34.84 -4.48 -9.06
N VAL A 398 33.98 -3.49 -8.76
CA VAL A 398 33.09 -3.52 -7.59
C VAL A 398 32.14 -4.70 -7.64
N VAL A 399 31.52 -4.98 -8.77
CA VAL A 399 30.63 -6.14 -8.95
C VAL A 399 31.35 -7.46 -8.64
N GLU A 400 32.53 -7.68 -9.23
CA GLU A 400 33.27 -8.93 -9.00
C GLU A 400 33.74 -9.06 -7.54
N GLU A 401 34.16 -7.98 -6.93
CA GLU A 401 34.52 -7.96 -5.52
C GLU A 401 33.34 -8.32 -4.61
N LEU A 402 32.17 -7.71 -4.85
CA LEU A 402 30.98 -7.97 -4.05
C LEU A 402 30.45 -9.38 -4.26
N LYS A 403 30.52 -9.93 -5.46
CA LYS A 403 30.21 -11.35 -5.71
C LYS A 403 31.11 -12.26 -4.89
N ALA A 404 32.43 -12.01 -4.89
CA ALA A 404 33.38 -12.78 -4.12
C ALA A 404 33.16 -12.65 -2.59
N LEU A 405 32.75 -11.48 -2.12
CA LEU A 405 32.38 -11.24 -0.71
C LEU A 405 31.13 -12.04 -0.34
N LEU A 406 30.07 -11.89 -1.11
CA LEU A 406 28.75 -12.52 -0.85
C LEU A 406 28.79 -14.04 -0.96
N ALA A 407 29.65 -14.59 -1.82
CA ALA A 407 29.88 -16.04 -1.89
C ALA A 407 30.46 -16.61 -0.58
N ARG A 408 31.23 -15.83 0.16
CA ARG A 408 31.81 -16.23 1.45
C ARG A 408 30.92 -15.87 2.62
N THR A 409 30.31 -14.69 2.58
CA THR A 409 29.53 -14.12 3.69
C THR A 409 28.34 -13.36 3.12
N PRO A 410 27.18 -14.02 2.91
CA PRO A 410 25.99 -13.38 2.33
C PRO A 410 25.47 -12.16 3.11
N TYR A 411 25.70 -12.15 4.42
CA TYR A 411 25.32 -11.05 5.32
C TYR A 411 26.56 -10.63 6.13
N PRO A 412 27.46 -9.78 5.57
CA PRO A 412 28.64 -9.31 6.24
C PRO A 412 28.31 -8.63 7.56
N ASP A 413 29.20 -8.72 8.52
CA ASP A 413 29.06 -8.03 9.80
C ASP A 413 29.26 -6.50 9.65
N GLU A 414 28.96 -5.78 10.72
CA GLU A 414 29.04 -4.33 10.71
C GLU A 414 30.45 -3.81 10.45
N ALA A 415 31.49 -4.53 10.92
CA ALA A 415 32.87 -4.12 10.72
C ALA A 415 33.29 -4.22 9.24
N ALA A 416 32.92 -5.30 8.57
CA ALA A 416 33.13 -5.47 7.13
C ALA A 416 32.37 -4.43 6.29
N LEU A 417 31.13 -4.15 6.65
CA LEU A 417 30.32 -3.13 5.98
C LEU A 417 30.89 -1.71 6.17
N ARG A 418 31.38 -1.39 7.37
CA ARG A 418 32.04 -0.09 7.64
C ARG A 418 33.34 0.05 6.83
N ALA A 419 34.15 -0.98 6.76
CA ALA A 419 35.38 -0.96 5.96
C ALA A 419 35.08 -0.78 4.48
N LEU A 420 34.01 -1.39 3.99
CA LEU A 420 33.55 -1.22 2.62
C LEU A 420 33.03 0.20 2.36
N ASP A 421 32.25 0.77 3.30
CA ASP A 421 31.76 2.14 3.25
C ASP A 421 32.90 3.17 3.20
N ASP A 422 33.85 3.08 4.13
CA ASP A 422 35.01 3.99 4.20
C ASP A 422 35.80 3.97 2.88
N ARG A 423 35.95 2.80 2.26
CA ARG A 423 36.59 2.67 0.96
C ARG A 423 35.79 3.26 -0.20
N PHE A 424 34.48 3.08 -0.22
CA PHE A 424 33.62 3.69 -1.24
C PHE A 424 33.66 5.22 -1.13
N ILE A 425 33.62 5.76 0.08
CA ILE A 425 33.74 7.19 0.34
C ILE A 425 35.10 7.71 -0.15
N ALA A 426 36.22 7.05 0.19
CA ALA A 426 37.54 7.44 -0.25
C ALA A 426 37.69 7.43 -1.78
N ALA A 427 36.99 6.54 -2.47
CA ALA A 427 36.98 6.45 -3.93
C ALA A 427 35.86 7.27 -4.59
N ASN A 428 35.10 8.06 -3.84
CA ASN A 428 33.93 8.85 -4.30
C ASN A 428 32.87 8.01 -5.03
N LEU A 429 32.68 6.75 -4.64
CA LEU A 429 31.69 5.85 -5.24
C LEU A 429 30.34 5.99 -4.51
N SER A 430 29.24 5.99 -5.26
CA SER A 430 27.89 6.03 -4.72
C SER A 430 26.94 5.22 -5.60
N PRO A 431 26.47 4.03 -5.15
CA PRO A 431 25.56 3.19 -5.89
C PRO A 431 24.09 3.64 -5.68
N GLY A 432 23.76 4.88 -6.04
CA GLY A 432 22.43 5.49 -5.80
C GLY A 432 21.29 4.76 -6.51
N GLY A 433 21.54 4.24 -7.71
CA GLY A 433 20.53 3.44 -8.43
C GLY A 433 20.19 2.14 -7.69
N SER A 434 21.18 1.53 -7.04
CA SER A 434 20.96 0.32 -6.22
C SER A 434 20.21 0.64 -4.92
N ALA A 435 20.37 1.83 -4.36
CA ALA A 435 19.59 2.31 -3.22
C ALA A 435 18.09 2.44 -3.56
N ASP A 436 17.75 3.02 -4.73
CA ASP A 436 16.37 3.09 -5.21
C ASP A 436 15.73 1.68 -5.35
N LEU A 437 16.52 0.70 -5.82
CA LEU A 437 16.07 -0.70 -5.95
C LEU A 437 15.93 -1.39 -4.57
N LEU A 438 16.74 -1.03 -3.57
CA LEU A 438 16.55 -1.50 -2.19
C LEU A 438 15.23 -0.98 -1.61
N ALA A 439 14.87 0.28 -1.86
CA ALA A 439 13.58 0.81 -1.44
C ALA A 439 12.42 0.02 -2.05
N LEU A 440 12.52 -0.41 -3.31
CA LEU A 440 11.53 -1.29 -3.93
C LEU A 440 11.48 -2.69 -3.28
N CYS A 441 12.61 -3.24 -2.86
CA CYS A 441 12.62 -4.50 -2.09
C CYS A 441 11.83 -4.37 -0.79
N TYR A 442 12.03 -3.27 -0.04
CA TYR A 442 11.24 -3.00 1.17
C TYR A 442 9.75 -2.83 0.86
N LEU A 443 9.40 -2.07 -0.17
CA LEU A 443 8.01 -1.85 -0.58
C LEU A 443 7.28 -3.16 -0.87
N LEU A 444 7.88 -4.01 -1.70
CA LEU A 444 7.30 -5.31 -2.08
C LEU A 444 7.23 -6.28 -0.88
N HIS A 445 8.25 -6.27 -0.03
CA HIS A 445 8.26 -7.05 1.22
C HIS A 445 7.11 -6.64 2.15
N PHE A 446 6.83 -5.36 2.32
CA PHE A 446 5.71 -4.88 3.14
C PHE A 446 4.36 -5.33 2.59
N PHE A 447 4.16 -5.27 1.28
CA PHE A 447 2.93 -5.78 0.68
C PHE A 447 2.75 -7.29 0.84
N LYS A 448 3.84 -8.05 0.78
CA LYS A 448 3.81 -9.49 0.97
C LYS A 448 3.49 -9.90 2.41
N THR A 449 3.96 -9.14 3.40
CA THR A 449 3.89 -9.54 4.81
C THR A 449 2.78 -8.86 5.61
N GLU A 450 2.38 -7.64 5.27
CA GLU A 450 1.50 -6.81 6.12
C GLU A 450 0.12 -6.55 5.51
N VAL A 451 -0.04 -6.69 4.20
CA VAL A 451 -1.26 -6.28 3.51
C VAL A 451 -2.35 -7.34 3.53
N LEU A 452 -2.05 -8.57 3.90
CA LEU A 452 -3.03 -9.66 4.02
C LEU A 452 -3.95 -9.55 5.24
N GLU A 453 -3.66 -8.67 6.21
CA GLU A 453 -4.47 -8.51 7.41
C GLU A 453 -5.75 -7.69 7.21
N ASP A 454 -5.92 -7.02 6.07
CA ASP A 454 -7.08 -6.19 5.73
C ASP A 454 -8.16 -6.94 4.89
N VAL A 455 -8.08 -8.28 4.78
CA VAL A 455 -9.02 -9.10 3.99
C VAL A 455 -9.94 -9.93 4.87
#